data_9861e98bf2e5822912c3379fde844614
#
_entry.id   9861e98bf2e5822912c3379fde844614
#
_cell.length_a   1.000
_cell.length_b   1.000
_cell.length_c   1.000
_cell.angle_alpha   90.00
_cell.angle_beta   90.00
_cell.angle_gamma   90.00
#
_symmetry.space_group_name_H-M   'P 1'
#
loop_
_entity.id
_entity.type
_entity.pdbx_description
1 polymer ?
#
loop_
_entity_poly.entity_id
_entity_poly.type
_entity_poly.pdbx_seq_one_letter_code
_entity_poly.pdbx_strand_id
1 'polypeptide(L)'
;MRLLVLWTVLAAGAAAVPPPGATLDRDTAALQREIARKGWIVYSALTEHGDWDLFRSRPDGSERLNLTRTPDAHEVGGRFSPDGRRILFRRIGKDTKFNHDRWGALGQLVIANADGTNPVAKGAAGDYPWASWSPDSRQVACLTKTGIEIRDLASGRVVRSLDRRGIYQQLFWSPDGRWFTGTANTYGENWTVIRVHAETGEANPVHKFQNCTPDWSPDSKRIIFSSRPANQGDDEGLSQAAGQKPDYGWTHLLIADGDGANRMLVYGEDGRHIYGGALSPDGKYVLFTRAPRDSMDESTIHVMRLRDAPIVGGVSAALRKRYPQAKRGPVAPVARGWEPHWSDGPAAGTR
;
A
#
# COMPACT_ATOMS: atom_id res chain seq x y z
N MET A 1 34.43 -45.55 -5.45
CA MET A 1 32.97 -45.58 -5.22
C MET A 1 32.67 -44.40 -4.30
N ARG A 2 32.32 -43.25 -4.86
CA ARG A 2 31.95 -42.02 -4.09
C ARG A 2 30.42 -41.89 -4.15
N LEU A 3 29.77 -42.01 -3.01
CA LEU A 3 28.33 -41.74 -2.89
C LEU A 3 28.09 -40.25 -3.06
N LEU A 4 27.33 -39.87 -4.09
CA LEU A 4 26.69 -38.56 -4.18
C LEU A 4 25.45 -38.58 -3.32
N VAL A 5 25.45 -37.79 -2.23
CA VAL A 5 24.25 -37.49 -1.45
C VAL A 5 23.55 -36.30 -2.13
N LEU A 6 22.47 -36.57 -2.84
CA LEU A 6 21.56 -35.53 -3.32
C LEU A 6 20.79 -34.97 -2.13
N TRP A 7 21.06 -33.74 -1.75
CA TRP A 7 20.18 -32.95 -0.91
C TRP A 7 19.02 -32.40 -1.74
N THR A 8 17.87 -33.01 -1.63
CA THR A 8 16.62 -32.41 -2.10
C THR A 8 16.22 -31.31 -1.13
N VAL A 9 16.51 -30.06 -1.50
CA VAL A 9 15.94 -28.89 -0.84
C VAL A 9 14.46 -28.86 -1.23
N LEU A 10 13.61 -29.22 -0.29
CA LEU A 10 12.16 -28.92 -0.40
C LEU A 10 12.03 -27.40 -0.32
N ALA A 11 11.90 -26.75 -1.46
CA ALA A 11 11.44 -25.39 -1.56
C ALA A 11 10.02 -25.34 -1.01
N ALA A 12 9.84 -24.76 0.19
CA ALA A 12 8.53 -24.43 0.70
C ALA A 12 7.88 -23.46 -0.30
N GLY A 13 6.90 -23.98 -1.06
CA GLY A 13 6.29 -23.29 -2.18
C GLY A 13 5.69 -21.94 -1.75
N ALA A 14 6.19 -20.87 -2.34
CA ALA A 14 5.50 -19.60 -2.38
C ALA A 14 4.08 -19.85 -2.89
N ALA A 15 3.06 -19.51 -2.10
CA ALA A 15 1.69 -19.53 -2.56
C ALA A 15 1.53 -18.47 -3.65
N ALA A 16 1.80 -18.85 -4.89
CA ALA A 16 1.52 -18.05 -6.06
C ALA A 16 0.03 -17.69 -6.07
N VAL A 17 -0.34 -16.58 -6.68
CA VAL A 17 -1.70 -16.39 -7.17
C VAL A 17 -2.06 -17.70 -7.87
N PRO A 18 -3.14 -18.38 -7.47
CA PRO A 18 -3.45 -19.68 -8.04
C PRO A 18 -3.50 -19.52 -9.56
N PRO A 19 -2.92 -20.47 -10.32
CA PRO A 19 -2.99 -20.43 -11.77
C PRO A 19 -4.46 -20.38 -12.21
N PRO A 20 -4.79 -19.79 -13.36
CA PRO A 20 -6.13 -19.85 -13.91
C PRO A 20 -6.64 -21.28 -13.87
N GLY A 21 -7.74 -21.56 -13.12
CA GLY A 21 -8.29 -22.89 -12.93
C GLY A 21 -8.00 -23.58 -11.59
N ALA A 22 -7.21 -22.99 -10.69
CA ALA A 22 -7.08 -23.53 -9.33
C ALA A 22 -8.41 -23.40 -8.57
N THR A 23 -8.82 -24.50 -7.96
CA THR A 23 -10.07 -24.54 -7.19
C THR A 23 -9.88 -23.75 -5.89
N LEU A 24 -10.57 -22.62 -5.77
CA LEU A 24 -10.64 -21.87 -4.52
C LEU A 24 -11.59 -22.59 -3.54
N ASP A 25 -11.32 -22.43 -2.25
CA ASP A 25 -12.31 -22.86 -1.26
C ASP A 25 -13.63 -22.07 -1.43
N ARG A 26 -14.71 -22.64 -0.93
CA ARG A 26 -16.07 -22.10 -1.11
C ARG A 26 -16.21 -20.65 -0.63
N ASP A 27 -15.58 -20.31 0.50
CA ASP A 27 -15.73 -18.99 1.12
C ASP A 27 -14.90 -17.95 0.38
N THR A 28 -13.72 -18.29 -0.08
CA THR A 28 -12.88 -17.44 -0.93
C THR A 28 -13.54 -17.20 -2.29
N ALA A 29 -14.13 -18.23 -2.90
CA ALA A 29 -14.89 -18.08 -4.15
C ALA A 29 -16.16 -17.23 -3.96
N ALA A 30 -16.80 -17.31 -2.81
CA ALA A 30 -17.94 -16.45 -2.47
C ALA A 30 -17.50 -14.99 -2.32
N LEU A 31 -16.36 -14.74 -1.65
CA LEU A 31 -15.78 -13.39 -1.54
C LEU A 31 -15.44 -12.82 -2.91
N GLN A 32 -14.80 -13.58 -3.80
CA GLN A 32 -14.50 -13.11 -5.16
C GLN A 32 -15.76 -12.66 -5.92
N ARG A 33 -16.83 -13.47 -5.89
CA ARG A 33 -18.10 -13.09 -6.52
C ARG A 33 -18.72 -11.83 -5.92
N GLU A 34 -18.59 -11.66 -4.61
CA GLU A 34 -19.12 -10.48 -3.90
C GLU A 34 -18.41 -9.18 -4.30
N ILE A 35 -17.09 -9.23 -4.51
CA ILE A 35 -16.30 -8.05 -4.83
C ILE A 35 -16.17 -7.77 -6.32
N ALA A 36 -16.53 -8.69 -7.21
CA ALA A 36 -16.28 -8.65 -8.65
C ALA A 36 -16.70 -7.33 -9.34
N ARG A 37 -17.75 -6.69 -8.84
CA ARG A 37 -18.28 -5.42 -9.42
C ARG A 37 -18.18 -4.22 -8.49
N LYS A 38 -17.32 -4.28 -7.46
CA LYS A 38 -17.15 -3.19 -6.50
C LYS A 38 -16.03 -2.24 -6.91
N GLY A 39 -16.21 -1.56 -8.04
CA GLY A 39 -15.25 -0.58 -8.55
C GLY A 39 -14.06 -1.19 -9.28
N TRP A 40 -12.93 -0.51 -9.18
CA TRP A 40 -11.68 -0.85 -9.85
C TRP A 40 -10.51 -0.77 -8.89
N ILE A 41 -9.51 -1.59 -9.13
CA ILE A 41 -8.21 -1.46 -8.49
C ILE A 41 -7.15 -1.08 -9.54
N VAL A 42 -6.17 -0.31 -9.11
CA VAL A 42 -4.94 -0.05 -9.86
C VAL A 42 -3.76 -0.53 -9.00
N TYR A 43 -2.76 -1.08 -9.64
CA TYR A 43 -1.56 -1.61 -8.99
C TYR A 43 -0.39 -1.66 -9.96
N SER A 44 0.81 -1.74 -9.42
CA SER A 44 2.03 -1.95 -10.21
C SER A 44 2.32 -3.44 -10.32
N ALA A 45 2.70 -3.92 -11.49
CA ALA A 45 3.11 -5.31 -11.69
C ALA A 45 4.26 -5.42 -12.68
N LEU A 46 5.14 -6.40 -12.43
CA LEU A 46 6.25 -6.73 -13.32
C LEU A 46 5.70 -7.34 -14.61
N THR A 47 6.20 -6.85 -15.74
CA THR A 47 5.88 -7.37 -17.07
C THR A 47 6.86 -8.48 -17.49
N GLU A 48 6.57 -9.15 -18.58
CA GLU A 48 7.47 -10.13 -19.19
C GLU A 48 8.78 -9.51 -19.72
N HIS A 49 8.80 -8.19 -19.92
CA HIS A 49 9.98 -7.43 -20.38
C HIS A 49 10.86 -6.93 -19.23
N GLY A 50 10.47 -7.25 -17.96
CA GLY A 50 11.23 -6.88 -16.77
C GLY A 50 11.07 -5.43 -16.34
N ASP A 51 10.11 -4.71 -16.88
CA ASP A 51 9.64 -3.41 -16.40
C ASP A 51 8.41 -3.56 -15.53
N TRP A 52 8.13 -2.55 -14.73
CA TRP A 52 6.92 -2.44 -13.93
C TRP A 52 5.96 -1.51 -14.61
N ASP A 53 4.76 -2.00 -14.91
CA ASP A 53 3.67 -1.22 -15.46
C ASP A 53 2.52 -1.08 -14.48
N LEU A 54 1.67 -0.07 -14.71
CA LEU A 54 0.40 0.05 -14.03
C LEU A 54 -0.66 -0.82 -14.71
N PHE A 55 -1.33 -1.59 -13.90
CA PHE A 55 -2.47 -2.39 -14.31
C PHE A 55 -3.73 -1.94 -13.59
N ARG A 56 -4.84 -2.02 -14.30
CA ARG A 56 -6.18 -1.92 -13.74
C ARG A 56 -6.86 -3.28 -13.83
N SER A 57 -7.63 -3.65 -12.82
CA SER A 57 -8.54 -4.81 -12.86
C SER A 57 -9.77 -4.58 -11.98
N ARG A 58 -10.72 -5.50 -12.08
CA ARG A 58 -11.75 -5.63 -11.04
C ARG A 58 -11.11 -6.17 -9.75
N PRO A 59 -11.78 -5.98 -8.60
CA PRO A 59 -11.25 -6.48 -7.32
C PRO A 59 -11.12 -8.01 -7.23
N ASP A 60 -11.81 -8.76 -8.08
CA ASP A 60 -11.65 -10.22 -8.23
C ASP A 60 -10.53 -10.63 -9.19
N GLY A 61 -9.80 -9.65 -9.76
CA GLY A 61 -8.73 -9.88 -10.75
C GLY A 61 -9.19 -9.94 -12.21
N SER A 62 -10.49 -9.92 -12.47
CA SER A 62 -11.02 -9.91 -13.83
C SER A 62 -10.84 -8.56 -14.53
N GLU A 63 -11.08 -8.50 -15.84
CA GLU A 63 -10.97 -7.31 -16.69
C GLU A 63 -9.59 -6.59 -16.55
N ARG A 64 -8.51 -7.38 -16.42
CA ARG A 64 -7.15 -6.87 -16.28
C ARG A 64 -6.69 -6.15 -17.54
N LEU A 65 -6.23 -4.92 -17.38
CA LEU A 65 -5.72 -4.08 -18.46
C LEU A 65 -4.41 -3.42 -18.03
N ASN A 66 -3.37 -3.50 -18.88
CA ASN A 66 -2.15 -2.72 -18.73
C ASN A 66 -2.42 -1.28 -19.20
N LEU A 67 -2.18 -0.29 -18.33
CA LEU A 67 -2.45 1.12 -18.57
C LEU A 67 -1.28 1.88 -19.19
N THR A 68 -0.04 1.47 -18.94
CA THR A 68 1.13 2.29 -19.31
C THR A 68 1.91 1.74 -20.49
N ARG A 69 2.25 0.46 -20.50
CA ARG A 69 2.95 -0.20 -21.62
C ARG A 69 4.20 0.54 -22.06
N THR A 70 5.03 0.95 -21.12
CA THR A 70 6.22 1.77 -21.38
C THR A 70 7.49 0.95 -21.20
N PRO A 71 8.08 0.37 -22.27
CA PRO A 71 9.19 -0.58 -22.14
C PRO A 71 10.50 0.04 -21.61
N ASP A 72 10.62 1.38 -21.65
CA ASP A 72 11.82 2.11 -21.24
C ASP A 72 11.72 2.70 -19.82
N ALA A 73 10.65 2.40 -19.10
CA ALA A 73 10.42 2.93 -17.77
C ALA A 73 9.69 1.93 -16.88
N HIS A 74 9.72 2.19 -15.57
CA HIS A 74 8.87 1.55 -14.60
C HIS A 74 7.81 2.56 -14.14
N GLU A 75 6.54 2.19 -14.15
CA GLU A 75 5.46 2.99 -13.59
C GLU A 75 4.92 2.35 -12.31
N VAL A 76 4.91 3.14 -11.24
CA VAL A 76 4.63 2.63 -9.90
C VAL A 76 3.76 3.58 -9.07
N GLY A 77 3.07 3.03 -8.08
CA GLY A 77 2.30 3.79 -7.10
C GLY A 77 1.09 4.51 -7.69
N GLY A 78 0.35 3.85 -8.57
CA GLY A 78 -0.83 4.41 -9.22
C GLY A 78 -1.97 4.70 -8.24
N ARG A 79 -2.58 5.90 -8.35
CA ARG A 79 -3.73 6.34 -7.55
C ARG A 79 -4.76 7.03 -8.42
N PHE A 80 -5.98 6.52 -8.47
CA PHE A 80 -7.09 7.25 -9.11
C PHE A 80 -7.41 8.53 -8.36
N SER A 81 -7.78 9.58 -9.10
CA SER A 81 -8.40 10.75 -8.50
C SER A 81 -9.77 10.37 -7.90
N PRO A 82 -10.25 11.08 -6.85
CA PRO A 82 -11.56 10.82 -6.25
C PRO A 82 -12.72 10.85 -7.24
N ASP A 83 -12.65 11.70 -8.28
CA ASP A 83 -13.65 11.75 -9.36
C ASP A 83 -13.52 10.59 -10.39
N GLY A 84 -12.52 9.72 -10.22
CA GLY A 84 -12.26 8.58 -11.08
C GLY A 84 -11.78 8.90 -12.50
N ARG A 85 -11.52 10.17 -12.82
CA ARG A 85 -11.21 10.59 -14.20
C ARG A 85 -9.72 10.54 -14.53
N ARG A 86 -8.86 10.62 -13.53
CA ARG A 86 -7.40 10.70 -13.69
C ARG A 86 -6.71 9.69 -12.79
N ILE A 87 -5.44 9.47 -13.12
CA ILE A 87 -4.52 8.66 -12.31
C ILE A 87 -3.22 9.44 -12.15
N LEU A 88 -2.66 9.46 -10.96
CA LEU A 88 -1.29 9.87 -10.71
C LEU A 88 -0.42 8.64 -10.44
N PHE A 89 0.84 8.73 -10.80
CA PHE A 89 1.83 7.69 -10.59
C PHE A 89 3.25 8.23 -10.74
N ARG A 90 4.23 7.41 -10.40
CA ARG A 90 5.65 7.74 -10.62
C ARG A 90 6.19 6.94 -11.78
N ARG A 91 6.98 7.61 -12.63
CA ARG A 91 7.75 7.00 -13.71
C ARG A 91 9.23 7.00 -13.33
N ILE A 92 9.85 5.84 -13.34
CA ILE A 92 11.25 5.60 -12.98
C ILE A 92 11.95 5.07 -14.23
N GLY A 93 13.15 5.59 -14.57
CA GLY A 93 13.92 5.07 -15.70
C GLY A 93 14.26 3.59 -15.51
N LYS A 94 14.15 2.79 -16.57
CA LYS A 94 14.30 1.32 -16.53
C LYS A 94 15.63 0.85 -15.95
N ASP A 95 16.71 1.57 -16.19
CA ASP A 95 18.04 1.22 -15.67
C ASP A 95 18.25 1.59 -14.20
N THR A 96 17.27 2.25 -13.59
CA THR A 96 17.35 2.65 -12.20
C THR A 96 17.09 1.46 -11.29
N LYS A 97 18.10 1.03 -10.56
CA LYS A 97 17.93 0.00 -9.52
C LYS A 97 17.15 0.55 -8.35
N PHE A 98 16.04 -0.09 -8.03
CA PHE A 98 15.25 0.22 -6.85
C PHE A 98 14.79 -1.07 -6.15
N ASN A 99 14.46 -0.94 -4.88
CA ASN A 99 13.90 -1.99 -4.05
C ASN A 99 12.75 -1.42 -3.22
N HIS A 100 12.14 -2.21 -2.35
CA HIS A 100 11.02 -1.74 -1.55
C HIS A 100 11.37 -0.52 -0.66
N ASP A 101 12.61 -0.39 -0.19
CA ASP A 101 13.04 0.75 0.64
C ASP A 101 13.18 2.03 -0.19
N ARG A 102 13.46 1.92 -1.48
CA ARG A 102 13.61 3.03 -2.42
C ARG A 102 12.41 3.23 -3.34
N TRP A 103 11.42 2.40 -3.23
CA TRP A 103 10.25 2.40 -4.10
C TRP A 103 9.60 3.79 -4.25
N GLY A 104 9.50 4.53 -3.16
CA GLY A 104 8.85 5.82 -3.16
C GLY A 104 9.75 7.04 -3.33
N ALA A 105 11.08 6.87 -3.23
CA ALA A 105 12.03 7.99 -3.27
C ALA A 105 12.48 8.37 -4.69
N LEU A 106 12.15 7.56 -5.68
CA LEU A 106 12.61 7.68 -7.06
C LEU A 106 11.46 7.99 -8.01
N GLY A 107 11.81 8.52 -9.16
CA GLY A 107 10.91 8.74 -10.27
C GLY A 107 10.40 10.16 -10.41
N GLN A 108 9.65 10.35 -11.49
CA GLN A 108 8.99 11.59 -11.86
C GLN A 108 7.48 11.42 -11.68
N LEU A 109 6.83 12.39 -11.06
CA LEU A 109 5.37 12.40 -10.96
C LEU A 109 4.74 12.55 -12.35
N VAL A 110 3.80 11.68 -12.66
CA VAL A 110 3.01 11.73 -13.90
C VAL A 110 1.53 11.75 -13.54
N ILE A 111 0.75 12.53 -14.26
CA ILE A 111 -0.71 12.55 -14.21
C ILE A 111 -1.23 12.20 -15.61
N ALA A 112 -2.13 11.22 -15.67
CA ALA A 112 -2.74 10.76 -16.91
C ALA A 112 -4.27 10.67 -16.75
N ASN A 113 -4.98 10.42 -17.83
CA ASN A 113 -6.37 9.96 -17.78
C ASN A 113 -6.44 8.61 -17.05
N ALA A 114 -7.60 8.26 -16.50
CA ALA A 114 -7.79 7.00 -15.76
C ALA A 114 -7.62 5.72 -16.61
N ASP A 115 -7.61 5.85 -17.91
CA ASP A 115 -7.32 4.79 -18.89
C ASP A 115 -5.84 4.72 -19.30
N GLY A 116 -4.98 5.55 -18.70
CA GLY A 116 -3.55 5.64 -18.99
C GLY A 116 -3.19 6.59 -20.14
N THR A 117 -4.16 7.13 -20.86
CA THR A 117 -3.90 8.05 -21.98
C THR A 117 -3.46 9.44 -21.49
N ASN A 118 -2.83 10.22 -22.39
CA ASN A 118 -2.38 11.59 -22.14
C ASN A 118 -1.52 11.76 -20.87
N PRO A 119 -0.46 10.99 -20.68
CA PRO A 119 0.42 11.14 -19.52
C PRO A 119 1.19 12.47 -19.60
N VAL A 120 1.13 13.25 -18.53
CA VAL A 120 1.83 14.53 -18.39
C VAL A 120 2.74 14.47 -17.18
N ALA A 121 4.05 14.56 -17.40
CA ALA A 121 5.06 14.63 -16.35
C ALA A 121 5.00 15.97 -15.60
N LYS A 122 5.25 15.93 -14.30
CA LYS A 122 5.28 17.08 -13.39
C LYS A 122 6.63 17.16 -12.69
N GLY A 123 7.33 18.28 -12.85
CA GLY A 123 8.67 18.45 -12.29
C GLY A 123 9.73 17.54 -12.91
N ALA A 124 10.92 17.55 -12.35
CA ALA A 124 12.01 16.62 -12.68
C ALA A 124 11.91 15.33 -11.84
N ALA A 125 12.70 14.33 -12.20
CA ALA A 125 12.81 13.09 -11.43
C ALA A 125 13.29 13.40 -9.99
N GLY A 126 12.57 12.90 -9.00
CA GLY A 126 12.85 13.11 -7.58
C GLY A 126 12.33 14.43 -6.99
N ASP A 127 11.74 15.32 -7.77
CA ASP A 127 11.14 16.57 -7.24
C ASP A 127 9.90 16.29 -6.39
N TYR A 128 9.07 15.35 -6.84
CA TYR A 128 7.83 14.97 -6.18
C TYR A 128 7.76 13.45 -6.03
N PRO A 129 8.54 12.87 -5.09
CA PRO A 129 8.61 11.42 -4.93
C PRO A 129 7.28 10.81 -4.50
N TRP A 130 6.42 11.60 -3.85
CA TRP A 130 5.06 11.21 -3.47
C TRP A 130 4.08 12.35 -3.70
N ALA A 131 2.88 11.99 -4.13
CA ALA A 131 1.80 12.94 -4.29
C ALA A 131 0.46 12.30 -3.94
N SER A 132 -0.50 13.14 -3.56
CA SER A 132 -1.86 12.74 -3.22
C SER A 132 -2.88 13.70 -3.82
N TRP A 133 -3.99 13.17 -4.28
CA TRP A 133 -5.12 13.95 -4.75
C TRP A 133 -5.81 14.71 -3.61
N SER A 134 -6.28 15.93 -3.87
CA SER A 134 -7.28 16.56 -3.02
C SER A 134 -8.63 15.87 -3.18
N PRO A 135 -9.51 15.91 -2.15
CA PRO A 135 -10.82 15.27 -2.21
C PRO A 135 -11.70 15.71 -3.38
N ASP A 136 -11.55 16.96 -3.82
CA ASP A 136 -12.27 17.54 -4.95
C ASP A 136 -11.62 17.28 -6.32
N SER A 137 -10.50 16.55 -6.33
CA SER A 137 -9.72 16.23 -7.54
C SER A 137 -9.14 17.44 -8.28
N ARG A 138 -9.14 18.63 -7.68
CA ARG A 138 -8.65 19.87 -8.33
C ARG A 138 -7.21 20.21 -8.00
N GLN A 139 -6.70 19.65 -6.91
CA GLN A 139 -5.34 19.90 -6.42
C GLN A 139 -4.59 18.59 -6.22
N VAL A 140 -3.27 18.73 -6.12
CA VAL A 140 -2.36 17.62 -5.76
C VAL A 140 -1.44 18.14 -4.66
N ALA A 141 -1.39 17.43 -3.54
CA ALA A 141 -0.36 17.62 -2.53
C ALA A 141 0.87 16.82 -2.94
N CYS A 142 1.99 17.51 -3.10
CA CYS A 142 3.27 16.93 -3.49
C CYS A 142 4.24 16.97 -2.31
N LEU A 143 4.83 15.84 -1.97
CA LEU A 143 5.95 15.80 -1.03
C LEU A 143 7.21 16.28 -1.76
N THR A 144 7.89 17.26 -1.17
CA THR A 144 9.15 17.83 -1.68
C THR A 144 10.28 17.58 -0.71
N LYS A 145 11.49 18.01 -1.03
CA LYS A 145 12.65 17.93 -0.13
C LYS A 145 12.44 18.74 1.15
N THR A 146 11.69 19.85 1.07
CA THR A 146 11.54 20.81 2.17
C THR A 146 10.15 20.85 2.78
N GLY A 147 9.12 20.35 2.07
CA GLY A 147 7.75 20.50 2.56
C GLY A 147 6.73 19.67 1.80
N ILE A 148 5.46 19.95 2.09
CA ILE A 148 4.30 19.51 1.34
C ILE A 148 3.80 20.72 0.56
N GLU A 149 3.85 20.66 -0.76
CA GLU A 149 3.30 21.70 -1.62
C GLU A 149 1.94 21.27 -2.16
N ILE A 150 0.92 22.09 -1.91
CA ILE A 150 -0.41 21.90 -2.51
C ILE A 150 -0.47 22.71 -3.79
N ARG A 151 -0.67 22.06 -4.90
CA ARG A 151 -0.68 22.65 -6.24
C ARG A 151 -2.05 22.54 -6.88
N ASP A 152 -2.53 23.67 -7.38
CA ASP A 152 -3.72 23.70 -8.24
C ASP A 152 -3.37 23.12 -9.62
N LEU A 153 -4.21 22.21 -10.12
CA LEU A 153 -3.91 21.48 -11.35
C LEU A 153 -4.16 22.31 -12.61
N ALA A 154 -5.09 23.24 -12.56
CA ALA A 154 -5.43 24.06 -13.72
C ALA A 154 -4.35 25.11 -13.98
N SER A 155 -3.89 25.79 -12.94
CA SER A 155 -2.87 26.84 -13.03
C SER A 155 -1.44 26.34 -12.86
N GLY A 156 -1.25 25.16 -12.25
CA GLY A 156 0.06 24.63 -11.85
C GLY A 156 0.71 25.37 -10.66
N ARG A 157 0.02 26.35 -10.09
CA ARG A 157 0.58 27.19 -9.00
C ARG A 157 0.54 26.48 -7.67
N VAL A 158 1.53 26.73 -6.83
CA VAL A 158 1.50 26.37 -5.41
C VAL A 158 0.50 27.28 -4.72
N VAL A 159 -0.52 26.72 -4.13
CA VAL A 159 -1.57 27.44 -3.39
C VAL A 159 -1.32 27.42 -1.89
N ARG A 160 -0.53 26.46 -1.41
CA ARG A 160 -0.11 26.33 -0.01
C ARG A 160 1.16 25.53 0.10
N SER A 161 1.97 25.84 1.10
CA SER A 161 3.15 25.05 1.51
C SER A 161 3.11 24.80 3.01
N LEU A 162 3.46 23.57 3.40
CA LEU A 162 3.56 23.13 4.80
C LEU A 162 4.90 22.45 5.02
N ASP A 163 5.39 22.47 6.25
CA ASP A 163 6.51 21.63 6.65
C ASP A 163 6.10 20.14 6.54
N ARG A 164 6.96 19.31 5.95
CA ARG A 164 6.72 17.89 5.80
C ARG A 164 6.77 17.08 7.11
N ARG A 165 7.20 17.70 8.22
CA ARG A 165 7.29 17.06 9.54
C ARG A 165 8.04 15.72 9.55
N GLY A 166 9.10 15.63 8.73
CA GLY A 166 9.90 14.41 8.60
C GLY A 166 9.30 13.32 7.73
N ILE A 167 8.16 13.52 7.07
CA ILE A 167 7.64 12.58 6.08
C ILE A 167 8.67 12.43 4.97
N TYR A 168 9.07 11.20 4.69
CA TYR A 168 10.02 10.89 3.62
C TYR A 168 9.46 9.86 2.64
N GLN A 169 8.35 9.22 3.00
CA GLN A 169 7.72 8.17 2.20
C GLN A 169 6.21 8.20 2.39
N GLN A 170 5.50 8.07 1.31
CA GLN A 170 4.05 8.14 1.19
C GLN A 170 3.46 9.48 1.70
N LEU A 171 2.46 9.93 1.03
CA LEU A 171 1.67 11.09 1.40
C LEU A 171 0.25 10.85 0.91
N PHE A 172 -0.71 10.81 1.84
CA PHE A 172 -2.11 10.62 1.49
C PHE A 172 -2.97 11.64 2.20
N TRP A 173 -3.78 12.32 1.41
CA TRP A 173 -4.76 13.29 1.90
C TRP A 173 -6.00 12.54 2.39
N SER A 174 -6.53 12.91 3.56
CA SER A 174 -7.79 12.35 4.03
C SER A 174 -8.96 12.76 3.13
N PRO A 175 -9.97 11.90 2.93
CA PRO A 175 -11.13 12.21 2.10
C PRO A 175 -11.91 13.46 2.52
N ASP A 176 -11.86 13.86 3.80
CA ASP A 176 -12.46 15.10 4.31
C ASP A 176 -11.60 16.36 4.09
N GLY A 177 -10.40 16.18 3.56
CA GLY A 177 -9.46 17.27 3.26
C GLY A 177 -8.71 17.85 4.45
N ARG A 178 -8.92 17.34 5.66
CA ARG A 178 -8.40 17.96 6.90
C ARG A 178 -6.99 17.52 7.27
N TRP A 179 -6.56 16.35 6.81
CA TRP A 179 -5.33 15.71 7.25
C TRP A 179 -4.53 15.12 6.11
N PHE A 180 -3.23 15.08 6.27
CA PHE A 180 -2.32 14.18 5.56
C PHE A 180 -1.89 13.05 6.48
N THR A 181 -1.58 11.89 5.93
CA THR A 181 -0.81 10.84 6.59
C THR A 181 0.38 10.44 5.74
N GLY A 182 1.43 9.97 6.37
CA GLY A 182 2.65 9.51 5.72
C GLY A 182 3.58 8.82 6.70
N THR A 183 4.66 8.27 6.17
CA THR A 183 5.72 7.64 6.96
C THR A 183 6.83 8.66 7.21
N ALA A 184 7.14 8.93 8.48
CA ALA A 184 8.10 9.93 8.93
C ALA A 184 9.24 9.30 9.74
N ASN A 185 10.36 10.02 9.84
CA ASN A 185 11.53 9.63 10.62
C ASN A 185 11.81 10.56 11.81
N THR A 186 10.85 11.38 12.21
CA THR A 186 11.01 12.43 13.23
C THR A 186 10.43 12.04 14.59
N TYR A 187 9.52 11.06 14.63
CA TYR A 187 8.74 10.71 15.82
C TYR A 187 8.97 9.26 16.26
N GLY A 188 10.16 8.93 16.69
CA GLY A 188 10.51 7.60 17.14
C GLY A 188 11.71 7.03 16.39
N GLU A 189 12.03 5.77 16.65
CA GLU A 189 13.15 5.10 16.00
C GLU A 189 12.75 4.60 14.61
N ASN A 190 13.33 5.17 13.57
CA ASN A 190 13.21 4.83 12.16
C ASN A 190 11.87 5.25 11.52
N TRP A 191 10.84 4.42 11.52
CA TRP A 191 9.61 4.65 10.75
C TRP A 191 8.43 4.90 11.69
N THR A 192 7.71 5.95 11.44
CA THR A 192 6.53 6.32 12.23
C THR A 192 5.43 6.80 11.29
N VAL A 193 4.25 6.21 11.40
CA VAL A 193 3.07 6.75 10.73
C VAL A 193 2.61 7.98 11.52
N ILE A 194 2.51 9.10 10.81
CA ILE A 194 2.04 10.37 11.39
C ILE A 194 0.84 10.90 10.62
N ARG A 195 0.09 11.79 11.26
CA ARG A 195 -0.86 12.68 10.59
C ARG A 195 -0.40 14.12 10.71
N VAL A 196 -0.68 14.91 9.68
CA VAL A 196 -0.38 16.35 9.62
C VAL A 196 -1.64 17.10 9.26
N HIS A 197 -2.03 18.10 10.05
CA HIS A 197 -3.22 18.90 9.73
C HIS A 197 -2.97 19.74 8.47
N ALA A 198 -3.86 19.66 7.50
CA ALA A 198 -3.67 20.20 6.15
C ALA A 198 -3.65 21.72 6.10
N GLU A 199 -4.14 22.42 7.13
CA GLU A 199 -4.09 23.88 7.23
C GLU A 199 -2.96 24.38 8.11
N THR A 200 -2.83 23.83 9.32
CA THR A 200 -1.92 24.35 10.33
C THR A 200 -0.54 23.73 10.29
N GLY A 201 -0.38 22.57 9.65
CA GLY A 201 0.85 21.79 9.69
C GLY A 201 1.12 21.14 11.06
N GLU A 202 0.17 21.19 12.00
CA GLU A 202 0.28 20.42 13.25
C GLU A 202 0.43 18.93 12.95
N ALA A 203 1.40 18.29 13.59
CA ALA A 203 1.72 16.90 13.31
C ALA A 203 1.75 16.05 14.58
N ASN A 204 1.16 14.87 14.50
CA ASN A 204 1.08 13.92 15.60
C ASN A 204 1.36 12.50 15.10
N PRO A 205 2.10 11.67 15.87
CA PRO A 205 2.26 10.26 15.55
C PRO A 205 0.94 9.51 15.73
N VAL A 206 0.60 8.67 14.75
CA VAL A 206 -0.51 7.71 14.84
C VAL A 206 -0.06 6.47 15.59
N HIS A 207 1.13 6.00 15.26
CA HIS A 207 1.77 4.91 15.97
C HIS A 207 3.28 5.09 15.88
N LYS A 208 3.98 4.99 17.02
CA LYS A 208 5.44 5.08 17.08
C LYS A 208 6.06 3.75 16.69
N PHE A 209 7.28 3.77 16.15
CA PHE A 209 8.16 2.64 15.83
C PHE A 209 7.69 1.69 14.71
N GLN A 210 8.55 1.47 13.73
CA GLN A 210 8.54 0.39 12.75
C GLN A 210 7.18 0.19 12.03
N ASN A 211 6.55 1.28 11.62
CA ASN A 211 5.30 1.24 10.87
C ASN A 211 5.35 2.15 9.64
N CYS A 212 4.67 1.74 8.58
CA CYS A 212 4.71 2.38 7.27
C CYS A 212 3.43 2.13 6.47
N THR A 213 3.42 2.61 5.24
CA THR A 213 2.34 2.40 4.26
C THR A 213 0.94 2.74 4.79
N PRO A 214 0.75 3.95 5.39
CA PRO A 214 -0.55 4.35 5.87
C PRO A 214 -1.51 4.67 4.71
N ASP A 215 -2.82 4.51 4.95
CA ASP A 215 -3.86 5.08 4.11
C ASP A 215 -5.11 5.41 4.95
N TRP A 216 -5.94 6.33 4.50
CA TRP A 216 -7.15 6.74 5.20
C TRP A 216 -8.33 5.84 4.91
N SER A 217 -9.21 5.66 5.91
CA SER A 217 -10.54 5.13 5.66
C SER A 217 -11.40 6.13 4.88
N PRO A 218 -12.37 5.67 4.07
CA PRO A 218 -13.23 6.56 3.28
C PRO A 218 -14.01 7.59 4.10
N ASP A 219 -14.29 7.30 5.36
CA ASP A 219 -14.94 8.21 6.30
C ASP A 219 -13.98 9.16 7.03
N SER A 220 -12.68 9.10 6.70
CA SER A 220 -11.61 9.91 7.30
C SER A 220 -11.38 9.71 8.81
N LYS A 221 -11.99 8.69 9.41
CA LYS A 221 -11.92 8.49 10.87
C LYS A 221 -10.75 7.61 11.27
N ARG A 222 -10.34 6.68 10.40
CA ARG A 222 -9.32 5.68 10.71
C ARG A 222 -8.18 5.69 9.71
N ILE A 223 -7.03 5.20 10.16
CA ILE A 223 -5.85 4.97 9.32
C ILE A 223 -5.53 3.48 9.36
N ILE A 224 -5.36 2.88 8.19
CA ILE A 224 -4.83 1.53 8.02
C ILE A 224 -3.35 1.64 7.69
N PHE A 225 -2.52 0.79 8.27
CA PHE A 225 -1.06 0.85 8.10
C PHE A 225 -0.38 -0.48 8.39
N SER A 226 0.84 -0.63 7.91
CA SER A 226 1.68 -1.80 8.19
C SER A 226 2.54 -1.54 9.41
N SER A 227 2.64 -2.51 10.31
CA SER A 227 3.44 -2.42 11.52
C SER A 227 4.12 -3.75 11.85
N ARG A 228 5.28 -3.69 12.47
CA ARG A 228 5.97 -4.89 12.95
C ARG A 228 5.42 -5.35 14.30
N PRO A 229 5.42 -6.68 14.60
CA PRO A 229 4.82 -7.22 15.82
C PRO A 229 5.36 -6.62 17.12
N ALA A 230 6.65 -6.34 17.19
CA ALA A 230 7.28 -5.74 18.37
C ALA A 230 6.69 -4.35 18.72
N ASN A 231 6.01 -3.71 17.77
CA ASN A 231 5.46 -2.36 17.90
C ASN A 231 3.94 -2.34 17.99
N GLN A 232 3.32 -3.50 18.10
CA GLN A 232 1.84 -3.61 18.09
C GLN A 232 1.19 -3.47 19.45
N GLY A 233 1.93 -3.19 20.49
CA GLY A 233 1.40 -2.99 21.83
C GLY A 233 2.48 -2.47 22.75
N ASP A 234 2.18 -2.43 24.01
CA ASP A 234 2.98 -1.90 25.10
C ASP A 234 4.33 -2.63 25.34
N ASP A 235 4.75 -3.44 24.39
CA ASP A 235 5.97 -4.23 24.43
C ASP A 235 7.21 -3.40 24.01
N GLU A 236 7.31 -2.18 24.47
CA GLU A 236 8.54 -1.37 24.37
C GLU A 236 9.77 -2.09 24.95
N GLY A 237 9.55 -3.17 25.67
CA GLY A 237 10.61 -3.97 26.30
C GLY A 237 11.13 -5.18 25.52
N LEU A 238 10.45 -5.68 24.50
CA LEU A 238 10.88 -6.93 23.83
C LEU A 238 12.04 -6.76 22.84
N SER A 239 12.31 -5.54 22.37
CA SER A 239 13.38 -5.28 21.42
C SER A 239 14.76 -5.06 22.05
N GLN A 240 14.86 -4.96 23.38
CA GLN A 240 16.10 -4.62 24.08
C GLN A 240 16.66 -5.70 24.97
N ALA A 241 16.16 -6.92 24.93
CA ALA A 241 16.81 -8.02 25.65
C ALA A 241 18.17 -8.32 25.03
N ALA A 242 19.20 -7.77 25.66
CA ALA A 242 20.59 -8.21 25.60
C ALA A 242 21.25 -8.30 24.21
N GLY A 243 21.62 -7.18 23.61
CA GLY A 243 22.72 -7.14 22.62
C GLY A 243 22.50 -7.86 21.29
N GLN A 244 21.32 -8.42 21.04
CA GLN A 244 20.93 -8.97 19.76
C GLN A 244 20.30 -7.85 18.90
N LYS A 245 20.64 -7.80 17.60
CA LYS A 245 19.88 -6.99 16.65
C LYS A 245 18.43 -7.43 16.76
N PRO A 246 17.49 -6.52 17.02
CA PRO A 246 16.09 -6.89 17.17
C PRO A 246 15.63 -7.56 15.88
N ASP A 247 15.16 -8.81 15.96
CA ASP A 247 14.39 -9.41 14.87
C ASP A 247 13.01 -8.77 14.90
N TYR A 248 12.86 -7.74 14.08
CA TYR A 248 11.61 -7.00 14.00
C TYR A 248 10.46 -7.83 13.41
N GLY A 249 10.68 -9.08 13.05
CA GLY A 249 9.66 -9.96 12.53
C GLY A 249 9.03 -9.47 11.23
N TRP A 250 7.88 -10.01 10.92
CA TRP A 250 7.10 -9.69 9.73
C TRP A 250 6.19 -8.48 9.97
N THR A 251 5.95 -7.66 8.94
CA THR A 251 4.95 -6.60 9.03
C THR A 251 3.54 -7.18 8.97
N HIS A 252 2.66 -6.65 9.78
CA HIS A 252 1.24 -6.98 9.84
C HIS A 252 0.41 -5.74 9.53
N LEU A 253 -0.82 -5.92 9.12
CA LEU A 253 -1.74 -4.84 8.79
C LEU A 253 -2.58 -4.49 10.02
N LEU A 254 -2.53 -3.24 10.42
CA LEU A 254 -3.29 -2.66 11.52
C LEU A 254 -4.23 -1.59 11.01
N ILE A 255 -5.27 -1.32 11.78
CA ILE A 255 -6.12 -0.14 11.65
C ILE A 255 -6.26 0.52 13.02
N ALA A 256 -6.27 1.85 13.04
CA ALA A 256 -6.45 2.66 14.25
C ALA A 256 -7.33 3.86 13.95
N ASP A 257 -7.85 4.50 15.00
CA ASP A 257 -8.43 5.84 14.86
C ASP A 257 -7.37 6.82 14.35
N GLY A 258 -7.80 7.91 13.72
CA GLY A 258 -6.87 8.89 13.14
C GLY A 258 -5.89 9.51 14.13
N ASP A 259 -6.14 9.44 15.43
CA ASP A 259 -5.23 9.85 16.51
C ASP A 259 -4.36 8.71 17.05
N GLY A 260 -4.49 7.51 16.50
CA GLY A 260 -3.75 6.34 16.91
C GLY A 260 -4.40 5.52 18.03
N ALA A 261 -5.56 5.92 18.53
CA ALA A 261 -6.33 5.13 19.49
C ALA A 261 -6.97 3.89 18.83
N ASN A 262 -7.50 2.98 19.66
CA ASN A 262 -8.29 1.81 19.25
C ASN A 262 -7.61 0.95 18.16
N ARG A 263 -6.30 0.72 18.30
CA ARG A 263 -5.53 -0.09 17.34
C ARG A 263 -6.01 -1.54 17.32
N MET A 264 -6.23 -2.06 16.12
CA MET A 264 -6.67 -3.43 15.89
C MET A 264 -5.83 -4.09 14.79
N LEU A 265 -5.43 -5.33 14.99
CA LEU A 265 -4.87 -6.16 13.94
C LEU A 265 -5.96 -6.50 12.90
N VAL A 266 -5.69 -6.17 11.64
CA VAL A 266 -6.56 -6.50 10.51
C VAL A 266 -6.13 -7.84 9.90
N TYR A 267 -4.84 -7.96 9.58
CA TYR A 267 -4.28 -9.18 9.00
C TYR A 267 -2.82 -9.38 9.40
N GLY A 268 -2.46 -10.61 9.68
CA GLY A 268 -1.07 -11.01 9.95
C GLY A 268 -0.78 -12.42 9.45
N GLU A 269 0.47 -12.66 9.07
CA GLU A 269 0.96 -13.93 8.55
C GLU A 269 2.45 -14.07 8.83
N ASP A 270 2.90 -15.27 9.22
CA ASP A 270 4.33 -15.56 9.31
C ASP A 270 4.92 -15.86 7.93
N GLY A 271 6.15 -15.45 7.72
CA GLY A 271 6.87 -15.68 6.48
C GLY A 271 6.56 -14.68 5.36
N ARG A 272 5.74 -13.65 5.65
CA ARG A 272 5.43 -12.60 4.68
C ARG A 272 5.26 -11.24 5.33
N HIS A 273 5.72 -10.22 4.62
CA HIS A 273 5.37 -8.84 4.94
C HIS A 273 4.02 -8.48 4.33
N ILE A 274 3.23 -7.75 5.09
CA ILE A 274 1.93 -7.21 4.65
C ILE A 274 2.07 -5.70 4.52
N TYR A 275 1.88 -5.19 3.31
CA TYR A 275 2.07 -3.77 2.98
C TYR A 275 0.87 -3.16 2.27
N GLY A 276 0.81 -1.83 2.29
CA GLY A 276 -0.06 -1.03 1.44
C GLY A 276 -1.52 -1.40 1.58
N GLY A 277 -2.06 -1.33 2.79
CA GLY A 277 -3.49 -1.50 2.99
C GLY A 277 -4.27 -0.33 2.42
N ALA A 278 -5.29 -0.61 1.60
CA ALA A 278 -6.29 0.35 1.17
C ALA A 278 -7.69 -0.18 1.48
N LEU A 279 -8.60 0.68 1.86
CA LEU A 279 -9.99 0.28 2.05
C LEU A 279 -10.79 0.44 0.75
N SER A 280 -11.78 -0.43 0.55
CA SER A 280 -12.79 -0.19 -0.50
C SER A 280 -13.54 1.11 -0.24
N PRO A 281 -14.08 1.77 -1.27
CA PRO A 281 -14.84 3.02 -1.10
C PRO A 281 -16.01 2.92 -0.13
N ASP A 282 -16.63 1.74 0.00
CA ASP A 282 -17.70 1.48 0.98
C ASP A 282 -17.16 1.11 2.40
N GLY A 283 -15.84 1.07 2.57
CA GLY A 283 -15.16 0.75 3.84
C GLY A 283 -15.30 -0.69 4.32
N LYS A 284 -15.83 -1.60 3.51
CA LYS A 284 -16.16 -2.97 3.93
C LYS A 284 -15.08 -4.00 3.62
N TYR A 285 -14.13 -3.67 2.75
CA TYR A 285 -13.07 -4.57 2.32
C TYR A 285 -11.72 -3.90 2.47
N VAL A 286 -10.71 -4.75 2.61
CA VAL A 286 -9.30 -4.35 2.68
C VAL A 286 -8.56 -4.97 1.53
N LEU A 287 -7.83 -4.15 0.81
CA LEU A 287 -6.91 -4.50 -0.26
C LEU A 287 -5.49 -4.35 0.27
N PHE A 288 -4.62 -5.35 0.08
CA PHE A 288 -3.26 -5.32 0.60
C PHE A 288 -2.28 -6.16 -0.22
N THR A 289 -1.00 -5.88 -0.06
CA THR A 289 0.10 -6.64 -0.67
C THR A 289 0.67 -7.65 0.33
N ARG A 290 0.85 -8.89 -0.10
CA ARG A 290 1.64 -9.93 0.58
C ARG A 290 2.98 -10.07 -0.15
N ALA A 291 4.07 -9.81 0.54
CA ALA A 291 5.41 -9.84 -0.01
C ALA A 291 6.30 -10.85 0.72
N PRO A 292 7.09 -11.67 0.03
CA PRO A 292 8.21 -12.37 0.65
C PRO A 292 9.26 -11.36 1.12
N ARG A 293 10.16 -11.76 2.02
CA ARG A 293 11.04 -10.83 2.75
C ARG A 293 11.87 -9.93 1.83
N ASP A 294 12.38 -10.47 0.75
CA ASP A 294 13.41 -9.82 -0.04
C ASP A 294 13.05 -9.70 -1.54
N SER A 295 11.80 -9.95 -1.92
CA SER A 295 11.39 -9.91 -3.31
C SER A 295 10.06 -9.17 -3.49
N MET A 296 10.11 -8.06 -4.24
CA MET A 296 8.92 -7.36 -4.71
C MET A 296 8.26 -8.11 -5.88
N ASP A 297 9.06 -8.77 -6.70
CA ASP A 297 8.62 -9.43 -7.94
C ASP A 297 7.67 -10.60 -7.67
N GLU A 298 7.78 -11.22 -6.49
CA GLU A 298 6.90 -12.28 -6.03
C GLU A 298 5.72 -11.81 -5.18
N SER A 299 5.52 -10.51 -5.09
CA SER A 299 4.44 -9.94 -4.31
C SER A 299 3.09 -10.19 -4.95
N THR A 300 2.10 -10.39 -4.11
CA THR A 300 0.73 -10.68 -4.53
C THR A 300 -0.27 -9.77 -3.81
N ILE A 301 -1.31 -9.38 -4.52
CA ILE A 301 -2.37 -8.52 -4.03
C ILE A 301 -3.56 -9.37 -3.61
N HIS A 302 -4.13 -9.05 -2.47
CA HIS A 302 -5.23 -9.79 -1.86
C HIS A 302 -6.32 -8.86 -1.34
N VAL A 303 -7.54 -9.38 -1.28
CA VAL A 303 -8.71 -8.72 -0.70
C VAL A 303 -9.31 -9.60 0.40
N MET A 304 -9.76 -8.97 1.48
CA MET A 304 -10.57 -9.59 2.52
C MET A 304 -11.68 -8.63 2.97
N ARG A 305 -12.71 -9.16 3.66
CA ARG A 305 -13.68 -8.29 4.34
C ARG A 305 -13.03 -7.67 5.58
N LEU A 306 -13.22 -6.36 5.74
CA LEU A 306 -12.90 -5.72 7.02
C LEU A 306 -13.89 -6.21 8.07
N ARG A 307 -13.38 -6.69 9.20
CA ARG A 307 -14.17 -7.22 10.30
C ARG A 307 -13.66 -6.63 11.62
N ASP A 308 -14.51 -6.66 12.64
CA ASP A 308 -14.15 -6.24 14.00
C ASP A 308 -13.18 -7.21 14.70
N ALA A 309 -12.98 -8.40 14.14
CA ALA A 309 -12.03 -9.39 14.66
C ALA A 309 -10.87 -9.60 13.70
N PRO A 310 -9.63 -9.68 14.19
CA PRO A 310 -8.45 -9.86 13.36
C PRO A 310 -8.49 -11.18 12.59
N ILE A 311 -7.92 -11.16 11.38
CA ILE A 311 -7.71 -12.35 10.56
C ILE A 311 -6.22 -12.66 10.55
N VAL A 312 -5.87 -13.92 10.72
CA VAL A 312 -4.49 -14.39 10.64
C VAL A 312 -4.37 -15.47 9.56
N GLY A 313 -3.47 -15.24 8.63
CA GLY A 313 -3.24 -16.14 7.49
C GLY A 313 -2.39 -17.36 7.87
N GLY A 314 -1.26 -17.11 8.46
CA GLY A 314 -0.37 -18.13 9.04
C GLY A 314 -0.10 -17.77 10.48
N VAL A 315 -0.01 -18.73 11.40
CA VAL A 315 -0.10 -18.35 12.80
C VAL A 315 1.11 -18.79 13.55
N SER A 316 1.97 -17.82 13.93
CA SER A 316 2.90 -18.04 15.03
C SER A 316 2.15 -18.27 16.34
N ALA A 317 2.77 -19.01 17.24
CA ALA A 317 2.28 -19.16 18.61
C ALA A 317 2.14 -17.78 19.31
N ALA A 318 3.01 -16.84 18.97
CA ALA A 318 2.99 -15.47 19.50
C ALA A 318 1.75 -14.69 19.05
N LEU A 319 1.39 -14.72 17.76
CA LEU A 319 0.17 -14.07 17.28
C LEU A 319 -1.09 -14.68 17.89
N ARG A 320 -1.16 -16.01 18.01
CA ARG A 320 -2.29 -16.67 18.68
C ARG A 320 -2.44 -16.29 20.14
N LYS A 321 -1.32 -16.22 20.86
CA LYS A 321 -1.32 -15.82 22.27
C LYS A 321 -1.82 -14.39 22.44
N ARG A 322 -1.40 -13.49 21.53
CA ARG A 322 -1.76 -12.07 21.60
C ARG A 322 -3.18 -11.78 21.12
N TYR A 323 -3.63 -12.50 20.09
CA TYR A 323 -4.96 -12.34 19.48
C TYR A 323 -5.74 -13.66 19.52
N PRO A 324 -6.17 -14.13 20.69
CA PRO A 324 -6.84 -15.42 20.85
C PRO A 324 -8.17 -15.50 20.09
N GLN A 325 -8.80 -14.35 19.84
CA GLN A 325 -10.04 -14.22 19.05
C GLN A 325 -9.79 -14.23 17.54
N ALA A 326 -8.52 -14.18 17.10
CA ALA A 326 -8.19 -14.16 15.68
C ALA A 326 -8.60 -15.45 15.00
N LYS A 327 -9.31 -15.33 13.88
CA LYS A 327 -9.82 -16.46 13.09
C LYS A 327 -9.22 -16.43 11.69
N ARG A 328 -9.09 -17.59 11.09
CA ARG A 328 -8.89 -17.67 9.65
C ARG A 328 -10.15 -17.18 8.95
N GLY A 329 -9.99 -16.36 7.94
CA GLY A 329 -11.09 -15.90 7.10
C GLY A 329 -10.71 -15.97 5.63
N PRO A 330 -11.68 -15.87 4.72
CA PRO A 330 -11.40 -15.89 3.30
C PRO A 330 -10.57 -14.67 2.92
N VAL A 331 -9.48 -14.93 2.20
CA VAL A 331 -8.57 -13.94 1.63
C VAL A 331 -8.45 -14.24 0.15
N ALA A 332 -9.06 -13.42 -0.68
CA ALA A 332 -9.12 -13.64 -2.12
C ALA A 332 -7.86 -13.10 -2.82
N PRO A 333 -7.16 -13.92 -3.60
CA PRO A 333 -6.09 -13.42 -4.45
C PRO A 333 -6.66 -12.60 -5.60
N VAL A 334 -5.97 -11.53 -5.97
CA VAL A 334 -6.36 -10.63 -7.05
C VAL A 334 -5.36 -10.69 -8.20
N ALA A 335 -4.07 -10.40 -7.92
CA ALA A 335 -3.03 -10.34 -8.94
C ALA A 335 -1.64 -10.51 -8.32
N ARG A 336 -0.63 -10.77 -9.17
CA ARG A 336 0.75 -10.39 -8.84
C ARG A 336 0.90 -8.89 -8.94
N GLY A 337 1.57 -8.25 -7.98
CA GLY A 337 1.78 -6.83 -8.02
C GLY A 337 1.99 -6.19 -6.65
N TRP A 338 2.10 -4.88 -6.68
CA TRP A 338 2.51 -4.04 -5.56
C TRP A 338 1.70 -2.74 -5.48
N GLU A 339 1.59 -2.16 -4.28
CA GLU A 339 0.93 -0.86 -4.01
C GLU A 339 -0.45 -0.70 -4.65
N PRO A 340 -1.41 -1.56 -4.32
CA PRO A 340 -2.74 -1.44 -4.90
C PRO A 340 -3.52 -0.26 -4.30
N HIS A 341 -4.41 0.30 -5.11
CA HIS A 341 -5.37 1.31 -4.70
C HIS A 341 -6.76 0.97 -5.24
N TRP A 342 -7.79 1.18 -4.41
CA TRP A 342 -9.18 0.90 -4.75
C TRP A 342 -9.96 2.20 -5.03
N SER A 343 -10.79 2.20 -6.04
CA SER A 343 -11.67 3.31 -6.41
C SER A 343 -12.98 2.77 -6.95
N ASP A 344 -14.05 3.54 -6.85
CA ASP A 344 -15.29 3.26 -7.56
C ASP A 344 -15.10 3.30 -9.09
N GLY A 345 -13.99 3.89 -9.54
CA GLY A 345 -13.67 4.09 -10.94
C GLY A 345 -14.39 5.30 -11.55
N PRO A 346 -14.23 5.53 -12.85
CA PRO A 346 -14.93 6.59 -13.52
C PRO A 346 -16.43 6.36 -13.41
N ALA A 347 -17.18 7.42 -13.08
CA ALA A 347 -18.64 7.39 -13.11
C ALA A 347 -19.12 6.84 -14.45
N ALA A 348 -20.06 5.89 -14.43
CA ALA A 348 -20.61 5.32 -15.64
C ALA A 348 -21.16 6.46 -16.52
N GLY A 349 -20.55 6.72 -17.67
CA GLY A 349 -21.00 7.77 -18.60
C GLY A 349 -19.93 8.65 -19.25
N THR A 350 -18.68 8.54 -18.86
CA THR A 350 -17.58 9.27 -19.52
C THR A 350 -16.84 8.35 -20.51
N ARG A 351 -17.44 8.10 -21.65
CA ARG A 351 -16.74 7.68 -22.88
C ARG A 351 -16.44 8.91 -23.71
#